data_f8fb64a83f06d369de8596a150f0e32a
#
_entry.id   f8fb64a83f06d369de8596a150f0e32a
#
_cell.length_a   1.000
_cell.length_b   1.000
_cell.length_c   1.000
_cell.angle_alpha   90.00
_cell.angle_beta   90.00
_cell.angle_gamma   90.00
#
_symmetry.space_group_name_H-M   'P 1'
#
loop_
_entity.id
_entity.type
_entity.pdbx_description
1 polymer ?
#
loop_
_entity_poly.entity_id
_entity_poly.type
_entity_poly.pdbx_seq_one_letter_code
_entity_poly.pdbx_strand_id
1 'polypeptide(L)'
;MSNLSVLFETLARDSHFFIFVKMTFAMVLGGIIGLERELKAKPVGVKTCMIIAVTTCVLTIVSIQSAEHYAQVSENIRTDPMRLAAQVISGIGFLGAGVILRKHNDAISGLTTAAIIWAAAGIGIASGAGFYFDAIIATVMILIAIRLSPYVHRWVRRRDKKKKTKINATLTSAEAVGQFVQLLHSNNHFIENINMKDQANGETKLSIRCAISDKGTIQELYLLLKNDPNVVSLELES
;
A
#
# COMPACT_ATOMS: atom_id res chain seq x y z
N MET A 1 -26.96 44.85 10.00
CA MET A 1 -26.86 43.37 9.86
C MET A 1 -27.48 42.87 8.56
N SER A 2 -27.37 43.56 7.45
CA SER A 2 -28.26 43.28 6.30
C SER A 2 -27.59 42.93 4.97
N ASN A 3 -26.37 43.29 4.73
CA ASN A 3 -25.77 43.02 3.41
C ASN A 3 -25.10 41.65 3.31
N LEU A 4 -24.57 41.13 4.42
CA LEU A 4 -23.87 39.82 4.42
C LEU A 4 -24.87 38.66 4.41
N SER A 5 -26.01 38.79 5.11
CA SER A 5 -27.07 37.78 5.11
C SER A 5 -27.79 37.69 3.76
N VAL A 6 -28.05 38.83 3.12
CA VAL A 6 -28.66 38.90 1.80
C VAL A 6 -27.71 38.36 0.73
N LEU A 7 -26.40 38.64 0.84
CA LEU A 7 -25.37 38.05 -0.03
C LEU A 7 -25.30 36.55 0.18
N PHE A 8 -25.36 36.06 1.41
CA PHE A 8 -25.36 34.62 1.73
C PHE A 8 -26.62 33.93 1.21
N GLU A 9 -27.80 34.56 1.32
CA GLU A 9 -29.06 34.01 0.79
C GLU A 9 -29.08 33.98 -0.75
N THR A 10 -28.54 35.01 -1.42
CA THR A 10 -28.42 35.01 -2.88
C THR A 10 -27.39 33.97 -3.38
N LEU A 11 -26.24 33.87 -2.73
CA LEU A 11 -25.23 32.85 -3.04
C LEU A 11 -25.73 31.43 -2.71
N ALA A 12 -26.53 31.27 -1.66
CA ALA A 12 -27.13 29.98 -1.29
C ALA A 12 -28.27 29.54 -2.24
N ARG A 13 -28.84 30.44 -3.03
CA ARG A 13 -29.79 30.12 -4.12
C ARG A 13 -29.08 29.69 -5.39
N ASP A 14 -27.78 29.98 -5.54
CA ASP A 14 -27.01 29.67 -6.73
C ASP A 14 -26.52 28.20 -6.65
N SER A 15 -27.09 27.33 -7.48
CA SER A 15 -26.69 25.92 -7.56
C SER A 15 -25.19 25.76 -7.85
N HIS A 16 -24.59 26.71 -8.55
CA HIS A 16 -23.16 26.73 -8.86
C HIS A 16 -22.27 26.98 -7.62
N PHE A 17 -22.74 27.78 -6.67
CA PHE A 17 -22.01 27.99 -5.40
C PHE A 17 -21.92 26.70 -4.58
N PHE A 18 -23.01 25.95 -4.48
CA PHE A 18 -23.00 24.66 -3.80
C PHE A 18 -22.09 23.63 -4.48
N ILE A 19 -22.06 23.63 -5.82
CA ILE A 19 -21.13 22.77 -6.57
C ILE A 19 -19.68 23.14 -6.24
N PHE A 20 -19.35 24.43 -6.25
CA PHE A 20 -18.02 24.92 -5.88
C PHE A 20 -17.62 24.50 -4.46
N VAL A 21 -18.53 24.63 -3.49
CA VAL A 21 -18.31 24.20 -2.11
C VAL A 21 -18.03 22.68 -2.02
N LYS A 22 -18.82 21.85 -2.72
CA LYS A 22 -18.60 20.39 -2.79
C LYS A 22 -17.23 20.05 -3.36
N MET A 23 -16.85 20.70 -4.44
CA MET A 23 -15.55 20.47 -5.09
C MET A 23 -14.38 20.90 -4.19
N THR A 24 -14.49 22.06 -3.54
CA THR A 24 -13.49 22.56 -2.59
C THR A 24 -13.35 21.62 -1.40
N PHE A 25 -14.47 21.14 -0.88
CA PHE A 25 -14.48 20.16 0.21
C PHE A 25 -13.78 18.85 -0.18
N ALA A 26 -14.11 18.30 -1.35
CA ALA A 26 -13.45 17.11 -1.88
C ALA A 26 -11.93 17.33 -2.08
N MET A 27 -11.56 18.51 -2.61
CA MET A 27 -10.17 18.92 -2.80
C MET A 27 -9.39 18.94 -1.48
N VAL A 28 -9.98 19.52 -0.43
CA VAL A 28 -9.35 19.60 0.89
C VAL A 28 -9.15 18.21 1.48
N LEU A 29 -10.16 17.35 1.47
CA LEU A 29 -10.06 15.98 2.01
C LEU A 29 -9.05 15.14 1.23
N GLY A 30 -9.09 15.20 -0.10
CA GLY A 30 -8.11 14.54 -0.97
C GLY A 30 -6.69 15.07 -0.71
N GLY A 31 -6.55 16.39 -0.54
CA GLY A 31 -5.29 17.05 -0.21
C GLY A 31 -4.71 16.60 1.12
N ILE A 32 -5.53 16.44 2.15
CA ILE A 32 -5.10 15.96 3.48
C ILE A 32 -4.51 14.54 3.38
N ILE A 33 -5.15 13.64 2.63
CA ILE A 33 -4.62 12.28 2.41
C ILE A 33 -3.31 12.35 1.62
N GLY A 34 -3.28 13.15 0.55
CA GLY A 34 -2.09 13.32 -0.28
C GLY A 34 -0.91 13.93 0.48
N LEU A 35 -1.17 14.87 1.40
CA LEU A 35 -0.17 15.50 2.26
C LEU A 35 0.53 14.48 3.16
N GLU A 36 -0.22 13.58 3.77
CA GLU A 36 0.32 12.49 4.58
C GLU A 36 1.28 11.61 3.76
N ARG A 37 0.95 11.35 2.50
CA ARG A 37 1.78 10.58 1.57
C ARG A 37 3.06 11.31 1.19
N GLU A 38 2.93 12.59 0.86
CA GLU A 38 4.06 13.44 0.45
C GLU A 38 5.06 13.65 1.58
N LEU A 39 4.59 13.90 2.82
CA LEU A 39 5.44 14.00 4.01
C LEU A 39 6.24 12.72 4.30
N LYS A 40 5.78 11.56 3.83
CA LYS A 40 6.48 10.27 3.96
C LYS A 40 7.28 9.90 2.70
N ALA A 41 7.47 10.82 1.76
CA ALA A 41 8.13 10.58 0.47
C ALA A 41 7.57 9.34 -0.27
N LYS A 42 6.24 9.15 -0.23
CA LYS A 42 5.54 8.07 -0.92
C LYS A 42 4.91 8.58 -2.22
N PRO A 43 4.81 7.73 -3.25
CA PRO A 43 4.14 8.11 -4.50
C PRO A 43 2.66 8.43 -4.25
N VAL A 44 2.07 9.21 -5.18
CA VAL A 44 0.70 9.75 -5.10
C VAL A 44 0.54 10.73 -3.93
N GLY A 45 1.13 11.92 -4.11
CA GLY A 45 1.09 13.04 -3.15
C GLY A 45 -0.16 13.91 -3.28
N VAL A 46 -0.06 15.13 -2.72
CA VAL A 46 -1.15 16.12 -2.63
C VAL A 46 -1.82 16.37 -3.97
N LYS A 47 -1.05 16.73 -4.99
CA LYS A 47 -1.57 17.09 -6.31
C LYS A 47 -2.46 15.98 -6.89
N THR A 48 -1.99 14.75 -6.88
CA THR A 48 -2.72 13.61 -7.47
C THR A 48 -4.00 13.29 -6.71
N CYS A 49 -3.96 13.27 -5.37
CA CYS A 49 -5.14 13.00 -4.55
C CYS A 49 -6.21 14.10 -4.70
N MET A 50 -5.79 15.38 -4.78
CA MET A 50 -6.71 16.49 -5.02
C MET A 50 -7.40 16.39 -6.38
N ILE A 51 -6.64 16.11 -7.44
CA ILE A 51 -7.20 15.97 -8.80
C ILE A 51 -8.22 14.83 -8.85
N ILE A 52 -7.88 13.67 -8.30
CA ILE A 52 -8.78 12.52 -8.26
C ILE A 52 -10.07 12.86 -7.51
N ALA A 53 -9.97 13.41 -6.29
CA ALA A 53 -11.13 13.73 -5.47
C ALA A 53 -12.04 14.77 -6.12
N VAL A 54 -11.49 15.84 -6.71
CA VAL A 54 -12.27 16.86 -7.42
C VAL A 54 -12.95 16.28 -8.66
N THR A 55 -12.21 15.52 -9.46
CA THR A 55 -12.76 14.94 -10.71
C THR A 55 -13.90 13.98 -10.40
N THR A 56 -13.74 13.09 -9.42
CA THR A 56 -14.78 12.13 -9.05
C THR A 56 -15.98 12.81 -8.38
N CYS A 57 -15.75 13.90 -7.65
CA CYS A 57 -16.81 14.76 -7.11
C CYS A 57 -17.65 15.37 -8.23
N VAL A 58 -17.02 15.97 -9.23
CA VAL A 58 -17.71 16.59 -10.39
C VAL A 58 -18.51 15.53 -11.16
N LEU A 59 -17.92 14.39 -11.46
CA LEU A 59 -18.62 13.31 -12.19
C LEU A 59 -19.85 12.80 -11.43
N THR A 60 -19.76 12.74 -10.10
CA THR A 60 -20.89 12.35 -9.25
C THR A 60 -21.99 13.40 -9.26
N ILE A 61 -21.64 14.69 -9.15
CA ILE A 61 -22.60 15.80 -9.24
C ILE A 61 -23.32 15.79 -10.58
N VAL A 62 -22.57 15.66 -11.68
CA VAL A 62 -23.12 15.59 -13.04
C VAL A 62 -24.07 14.40 -13.20
N SER A 63 -23.71 13.24 -12.61
CA SER A 63 -24.58 12.05 -12.66
C SER A 63 -25.92 12.28 -11.98
N ILE A 64 -25.88 12.85 -10.76
CA ILE A 64 -27.09 13.14 -9.97
C ILE A 64 -27.96 14.19 -10.66
N GLN A 65 -27.37 15.33 -11.05
CA GLN A 65 -28.12 16.42 -11.69
C GLN A 65 -28.69 16.01 -13.04
N SER A 66 -27.97 15.19 -13.83
CA SER A 66 -28.48 14.65 -15.08
C SER A 66 -29.68 13.75 -14.84
N ALA A 67 -29.62 12.88 -13.83
CA ALA A 67 -30.74 12.00 -13.48
C ALA A 67 -31.99 12.79 -13.07
N GLU A 68 -31.81 13.81 -12.23
CA GLU A 68 -32.88 14.72 -11.80
C GLU A 68 -33.47 15.50 -12.98
N HIS A 69 -32.64 16.04 -13.85
CA HIS A 69 -33.07 16.78 -15.03
C HIS A 69 -33.91 15.93 -15.97
N TYR A 70 -33.43 14.74 -16.35
CA TYR A 70 -34.14 13.86 -17.27
C TYR A 70 -35.43 13.27 -16.67
N ALA A 71 -35.49 13.05 -15.36
CA ALA A 71 -36.70 12.64 -14.67
C ALA A 71 -37.82 13.70 -14.76
N GLN A 72 -37.46 15.00 -14.86
CA GLN A 72 -38.40 16.10 -15.04
C GLN A 72 -38.88 16.22 -16.50
N VAL A 73 -38.07 15.77 -17.47
CA VAL A 73 -38.42 15.85 -18.91
C VAL A 73 -39.48 14.82 -19.31
N SER A 74 -39.42 13.61 -18.74
CA SER A 74 -40.40 12.55 -19.06
C SER A 74 -40.44 11.52 -17.94
N GLU A 75 -41.66 11.13 -17.49
CA GLU A 75 -41.87 10.09 -16.51
C GLU A 75 -41.38 8.69 -16.95
N ASN A 76 -41.21 8.48 -18.24
CA ASN A 76 -40.74 7.24 -18.81
C ASN A 76 -39.20 7.09 -18.79
N ILE A 77 -38.47 8.18 -18.54
CA ILE A 77 -37.01 8.15 -18.49
C ILE A 77 -36.57 7.83 -17.06
N ARG A 78 -36.12 6.60 -16.84
CA ARG A 78 -35.52 6.18 -15.56
C ARG A 78 -34.01 6.18 -15.70
N THR A 79 -33.35 7.12 -15.01
CA THR A 79 -31.88 7.22 -14.98
C THR A 79 -31.38 6.93 -13.57
N ASP A 80 -30.28 6.20 -13.49
CA ASP A 80 -29.60 5.93 -12.21
C ASP A 80 -28.71 7.13 -11.86
N PRO A 81 -28.96 7.84 -10.74
CA PRO A 81 -28.17 8.99 -10.31
C PRO A 81 -26.74 8.63 -9.94
N MET A 82 -26.44 7.35 -9.64
CA MET A 82 -25.10 6.91 -9.27
C MET A 82 -24.33 6.23 -10.42
N ARG A 83 -24.87 6.25 -11.63
CA ARG A 83 -24.31 5.54 -12.78
C ARG A 83 -22.86 5.94 -13.10
N LEU A 84 -22.56 7.26 -13.15
CA LEU A 84 -21.19 7.71 -13.41
C LEU A 84 -20.26 7.40 -12.24
N ALA A 85 -20.74 7.48 -11.00
CA ALA A 85 -19.95 7.11 -9.83
C ALA A 85 -19.56 5.61 -9.87
N ALA A 86 -20.47 4.72 -10.27
CA ALA A 86 -20.18 3.30 -10.45
C ALA A 86 -19.12 3.07 -11.56
N GLN A 87 -19.21 3.80 -12.67
CA GLN A 87 -18.21 3.75 -13.75
C GLN A 87 -16.84 4.30 -13.31
N VAL A 88 -16.81 5.34 -12.49
CA VAL A 88 -15.58 5.86 -11.90
C VAL A 88 -14.90 4.79 -11.04
N ILE A 89 -15.63 4.12 -10.15
CA ILE A 89 -15.08 3.06 -9.29
C ILE A 89 -14.50 1.91 -10.11
N SER A 90 -15.16 1.54 -11.21
CA SER A 90 -14.64 0.54 -12.14
C SER A 90 -13.39 1.05 -12.87
N GLY A 91 -13.42 2.28 -13.39
CA GLY A 91 -12.32 2.88 -14.17
C GLY A 91 -11.07 3.19 -13.36
N ILE A 92 -11.22 3.60 -12.10
CA ILE A 92 -10.08 3.94 -11.22
C ILE A 92 -9.18 2.72 -10.95
N GLY A 93 -9.72 1.51 -11.11
CA GLY A 93 -8.95 0.27 -11.01
C GLY A 93 -7.79 0.21 -12.01
N PHE A 94 -7.94 0.79 -13.21
CA PHE A 94 -6.87 0.89 -14.19
C PHE A 94 -5.69 1.74 -13.70
N LEU A 95 -5.96 2.90 -13.10
CA LEU A 95 -4.93 3.75 -12.48
C LEU A 95 -4.28 3.05 -11.30
N GLY A 96 -5.07 2.35 -10.48
CA GLY A 96 -4.57 1.53 -9.37
C GLY A 96 -3.62 0.43 -9.84
N ALA A 97 -3.99 -0.31 -10.88
CA ALA A 97 -3.15 -1.35 -11.48
C ALA A 97 -1.84 -0.77 -12.04
N GLY A 98 -1.90 0.43 -12.66
CA GLY A 98 -0.74 1.11 -13.23
C GLY A 98 0.37 1.47 -12.23
N VAL A 99 0.05 1.55 -10.93
CA VAL A 99 1.05 1.85 -9.88
C VAL A 99 1.55 0.61 -9.14
N ILE A 100 0.99 -0.58 -9.42
CA ILE A 100 1.42 -1.84 -8.84
C ILE A 100 2.52 -2.43 -9.71
N LEU A 101 3.72 -2.59 -9.14
CA LEU A 101 4.91 -3.06 -9.84
C LEU A 101 5.45 -4.33 -9.17
N ARG A 102 5.82 -5.32 -9.99
CA ARG A 102 6.58 -6.48 -9.56
C ARG A 102 8.07 -6.18 -9.72
N LYS A 103 8.83 -6.31 -8.64
CA LYS A 103 10.28 -6.15 -8.64
C LYS A 103 10.99 -7.43 -9.04
N HIS A 104 12.28 -7.33 -9.42
CA HIS A 104 13.14 -8.47 -9.81
C HIS A 104 13.22 -9.60 -8.78
N ASN A 105 12.98 -9.30 -7.49
CA ASN A 105 12.99 -10.29 -6.39
C ASN A 105 11.57 -10.79 -6.03
N ASP A 106 10.63 -10.77 -6.96
CA ASP A 106 9.23 -11.15 -6.81
C ASP A 106 8.42 -10.34 -5.77
N ALA A 107 9.00 -9.30 -5.20
CA ALA A 107 8.28 -8.42 -4.28
C ALA A 107 7.32 -7.50 -5.04
N ILE A 108 6.05 -7.47 -4.61
CA ILE A 108 5.04 -6.57 -5.14
C ILE A 108 5.12 -5.24 -4.39
N SER A 109 5.17 -4.13 -5.13
CA SER A 109 5.16 -2.77 -4.58
C SER A 109 3.99 -1.97 -5.16
N GLY A 110 3.56 -0.90 -4.47
CA GLY A 110 2.49 -0.02 -4.97
C GLY A 110 1.07 -0.36 -4.48
N LEU A 111 0.84 -1.49 -3.79
CA LEU A 111 -0.49 -1.89 -3.30
C LEU A 111 -1.17 -0.80 -2.44
N THR A 112 -0.44 -0.23 -1.47
CA THR A 112 -0.97 0.87 -0.64
C THR A 112 -1.21 2.12 -1.48
N THR A 113 -0.38 2.38 -2.49
CA THR A 113 -0.55 3.51 -3.41
C THR A 113 -1.83 3.37 -4.23
N ALA A 114 -2.11 2.19 -4.76
CA ALA A 114 -3.35 1.88 -5.46
C ALA A 114 -4.58 2.06 -4.55
N ALA A 115 -4.50 1.59 -3.30
CA ALA A 115 -5.57 1.76 -2.32
C ALA A 115 -5.84 3.25 -1.99
N ILE A 116 -4.81 4.11 -1.94
CA ILE A 116 -4.96 5.56 -1.73
C ILE A 116 -5.63 6.24 -2.92
N ILE A 117 -5.29 5.86 -4.15
CA ILE A 117 -5.95 6.36 -5.37
C ILE A 117 -7.45 6.05 -5.30
N TRP A 118 -7.78 4.80 -4.97
CA TRP A 118 -9.16 4.34 -4.84
C TRP A 118 -9.91 5.06 -3.72
N ALA A 119 -9.26 5.27 -2.57
CA ALA A 119 -9.81 6.01 -1.44
C ALA A 119 -10.09 7.48 -1.78
N ALA A 120 -9.17 8.18 -2.46
CA ALA A 120 -9.36 9.56 -2.90
C ALA A 120 -10.56 9.69 -3.85
N ALA A 121 -10.76 8.71 -4.75
CA ALA A 121 -11.93 8.66 -5.62
C ALA A 121 -13.23 8.47 -4.82
N GLY A 122 -13.26 7.56 -3.85
CA GLY A 122 -14.42 7.34 -2.99
C GLY A 122 -14.82 8.57 -2.17
N ILE A 123 -13.83 9.30 -1.63
CA ILE A 123 -14.07 10.55 -0.91
C ILE A 123 -14.66 11.62 -1.83
N GLY A 124 -14.17 11.72 -3.08
CA GLY A 124 -14.74 12.63 -4.06
C GLY A 124 -16.19 12.29 -4.40
N ILE A 125 -16.50 11.00 -4.58
CA ILE A 125 -17.87 10.52 -4.82
C ILE A 125 -18.78 10.86 -3.64
N ALA A 126 -18.38 10.57 -2.42
CA ALA A 126 -19.14 10.87 -1.21
C ALA A 126 -19.41 12.38 -1.07
N SER A 127 -18.39 13.21 -1.33
CA SER A 127 -18.51 14.67 -1.31
C SER A 127 -19.48 15.18 -2.37
N GLY A 128 -19.41 14.65 -3.60
CA GLY A 128 -20.31 15.00 -4.70
C GLY A 128 -21.75 14.61 -4.44
N ALA A 129 -21.96 13.45 -3.83
CA ALA A 129 -23.28 12.96 -3.43
C ALA A 129 -23.86 13.65 -2.20
N GLY A 130 -23.07 14.50 -1.49
CA GLY A 130 -23.54 15.24 -0.31
C GLY A 130 -23.32 14.53 1.03
N PHE A 131 -22.64 13.36 1.04
CA PHE A 131 -22.31 12.60 2.25
C PHE A 131 -21.04 13.15 2.91
N TYR A 132 -21.09 14.40 3.37
CA TYR A 132 -19.92 15.12 3.89
C TYR A 132 -19.37 14.52 5.18
N PHE A 133 -20.27 14.15 6.10
CA PHE A 133 -19.88 13.58 7.38
C PHE A 133 -19.18 12.23 7.19
N ASP A 134 -19.73 11.40 6.31
CA ASP A 134 -19.15 10.09 5.97
C ASP A 134 -17.78 10.24 5.29
N ALA A 135 -17.64 11.24 4.42
CA ALA A 135 -16.36 11.56 3.78
C ALA A 135 -15.29 12.00 4.79
N ILE A 136 -15.66 12.80 5.81
CA ILE A 136 -14.75 13.19 6.90
C ILE A 136 -14.35 11.95 7.71
N ILE A 137 -15.31 11.14 8.15
CA ILE A 137 -15.04 9.94 8.94
C ILE A 137 -14.12 9.01 8.15
N ALA A 138 -14.43 8.75 6.89
CA ALA A 138 -13.61 7.90 6.02
C ALA A 138 -12.17 8.43 5.92
N THR A 139 -12.01 9.74 5.71
CA THR A 139 -10.68 10.38 5.65
C THR A 139 -9.90 10.18 6.94
N VAL A 140 -10.53 10.40 8.10
CA VAL A 140 -9.90 10.20 9.41
C VAL A 140 -9.52 8.74 9.62
N MET A 141 -10.39 7.80 9.31
CA MET A 141 -10.12 6.37 9.45
C MET A 141 -8.97 5.91 8.54
N ILE A 142 -8.91 6.41 7.30
CA ILE A 142 -7.82 6.12 6.36
C ILE A 142 -6.49 6.64 6.92
N LEU A 143 -6.45 7.86 7.43
CA LEU A 143 -5.25 8.43 8.04
C LEU A 143 -4.79 7.64 9.27
N ILE A 144 -5.72 7.22 10.11
CA ILE A 144 -5.43 6.36 11.27
C ILE A 144 -4.83 5.03 10.78
N ALA A 145 -5.44 4.38 9.79
CA ALA A 145 -4.95 3.12 9.24
C ALA A 145 -3.52 3.24 8.69
N ILE A 146 -3.23 4.31 7.93
CA ILE A 146 -1.90 4.57 7.38
C ILE A 146 -0.87 4.82 8.49
N ARG A 147 -1.25 5.56 9.54
CA ARG A 147 -0.36 5.86 10.67
C ARG A 147 -0.14 4.67 11.59
N LEU A 148 -1.17 3.87 11.81
CA LEU A 148 -1.14 2.73 12.74
C LEU A 148 -0.39 1.52 12.15
N SER A 149 -0.42 1.35 10.83
CA SER A 149 0.19 0.22 10.11
C SER A 149 1.64 -0.09 10.55
N PRO A 150 2.59 0.87 10.64
CA PRO A 150 3.96 0.56 11.04
C PRO A 150 4.07 0.11 12.52
N TYR A 151 3.17 0.54 13.39
CA TYR A 151 3.14 0.11 14.80
C TYR A 151 2.64 -1.33 14.90
N VAL A 152 1.58 -1.67 14.17
CA VAL A 152 1.05 -3.05 14.10
C VAL A 152 2.11 -3.99 13.53
N HIS A 153 2.79 -3.61 12.44
CA HIS A 153 3.89 -4.39 11.88
C HIS A 153 5.04 -4.60 12.86
N ARG A 154 5.42 -3.58 13.64
CA ARG A 154 6.45 -3.74 14.68
C ARG A 154 5.99 -4.67 15.80
N TRP A 155 4.72 -4.59 16.19
CA TRP A 155 4.17 -5.44 17.25
C TRP A 155 4.09 -6.91 16.82
N VAL A 156 3.61 -7.18 15.60
CA VAL A 156 3.59 -8.53 15.02
C VAL A 156 5.00 -9.08 14.83
N ARG A 157 5.92 -8.27 14.29
CA ARG A 157 7.33 -8.67 14.11
C ARG A 157 8.07 -8.93 15.43
N ARG A 158 7.69 -8.25 16.54
CA ARG A 158 8.25 -8.54 17.87
C ARG A 158 7.84 -9.92 18.38
N ARG A 159 6.70 -10.45 17.93
CA ARG A 159 6.23 -11.79 18.25
C ARG A 159 6.96 -12.88 17.46
N ASP A 160 7.50 -12.52 16.30
CA ASP A 160 8.21 -13.42 15.38
C ASP A 160 9.72 -13.09 15.40
N LYS A 161 10.32 -13.12 16.60
CA LYS A 161 11.75 -12.84 16.84
C LYS A 161 12.67 -13.97 16.39
N LYS A 162 12.39 -14.65 15.28
CA LYS A 162 13.40 -15.49 14.65
C LYS A 162 14.41 -14.54 13.99
N LYS A 163 15.60 -14.42 14.60
CA LYS A 163 16.73 -13.68 14.01
C LYS A 163 17.06 -14.32 12.68
N LYS A 164 16.77 -13.60 11.60
CA LYS A 164 17.14 -14.04 10.25
C LYS A 164 18.61 -13.73 10.02
N THR A 165 19.38 -14.75 9.73
CA THR A 165 20.83 -14.63 9.45
C THR A 165 21.07 -15.14 8.05
N LYS A 166 21.90 -14.43 7.30
CA LYS A 166 22.40 -14.88 6.01
C LYS A 166 23.76 -15.54 6.22
N ILE A 167 23.87 -16.78 5.77
CA ILE A 167 25.07 -17.60 5.83
C ILE A 167 25.64 -17.64 4.42
N ASN A 168 26.85 -17.12 4.23
CA ASN A 168 27.62 -17.31 3.00
C ASN A 168 28.77 -18.27 3.34
N ALA A 169 28.73 -19.47 2.77
CA ALA A 169 29.77 -20.48 2.93
C ALA A 169 30.35 -20.88 1.60
N THR A 170 31.63 -21.21 1.57
CA THR A 170 32.27 -21.87 0.45
C THR A 170 32.62 -23.30 0.89
N LEU A 171 32.11 -24.27 0.19
CA LEU A 171 32.30 -25.69 0.47
C LEU A 171 33.28 -26.33 -0.53
N THR A 172 33.97 -27.38 -0.10
CA THR A 172 34.97 -28.10 -0.90
C THR A 172 34.39 -28.80 -2.12
N SER A 173 33.09 -29.18 -2.10
CA SER A 173 32.41 -29.83 -3.20
C SER A 173 30.90 -29.64 -3.13
N ALA A 174 30.20 -29.89 -4.26
CA ALA A 174 28.73 -29.84 -4.31
C ALA A 174 28.08 -30.94 -3.44
N GLU A 175 28.75 -32.05 -3.23
CA GLU A 175 28.26 -33.17 -2.39
C GLU A 175 28.19 -32.77 -0.90
N ALA A 176 29.08 -31.89 -0.45
CA ALA A 176 29.11 -31.39 0.92
C ALA A 176 27.89 -30.52 1.26
N VAL A 177 27.19 -29.98 0.26
CA VAL A 177 25.98 -29.12 0.48
C VAL A 177 24.89 -29.89 1.23
N GLY A 178 24.68 -31.18 0.89
CA GLY A 178 23.66 -32.00 1.55
C GLY A 178 23.94 -32.16 3.06
N GLN A 179 25.19 -32.42 3.42
CA GLN A 179 25.62 -32.55 4.80
C GLN A 179 25.49 -31.23 5.56
N PHE A 180 25.91 -30.12 4.95
CA PHE A 180 25.80 -28.77 5.52
C PHE A 180 24.33 -28.36 5.78
N VAL A 181 23.41 -28.65 4.86
CA VAL A 181 21.98 -28.42 5.02
C VAL A 181 21.39 -29.29 6.13
N GLN A 182 21.82 -30.57 6.20
CA GLN A 182 21.38 -31.48 7.25
C GLN A 182 21.86 -31.05 8.64
N LEU A 183 23.07 -30.50 8.74
CA LEU A 183 23.61 -29.92 9.97
C LEU A 183 22.78 -28.72 10.46
N LEU A 184 22.32 -27.87 9.59
CA LEU A 184 21.42 -26.77 9.91
C LEU A 184 20.06 -27.26 10.41
N HIS A 185 19.47 -28.25 9.71
CA HIS A 185 18.18 -28.83 10.10
C HIS A 185 18.21 -29.55 11.44
N SER A 186 19.27 -30.33 11.72
CA SER A 186 19.42 -31.07 13.00
C SER A 186 19.54 -30.13 14.20
N ASN A 187 20.01 -28.90 13.98
CA ASN A 187 20.08 -27.86 15.02
C ASN A 187 18.86 -26.90 15.04
N ASN A 188 17.71 -27.32 14.48
CA ASN A 188 16.46 -26.56 14.47
C ASN A 188 16.55 -25.19 13.79
N HIS A 189 17.43 -25.02 12.82
CA HIS A 189 17.48 -23.81 11.98
C HIS A 189 16.62 -23.99 10.73
N PHE A 190 15.63 -23.10 10.56
CA PHE A 190 14.74 -23.17 9.40
C PHE A 190 15.34 -22.41 8.22
N ILE A 191 15.55 -23.12 7.12
CA ILE A 191 16.06 -22.55 5.88
C ILE A 191 14.90 -21.95 5.08
N GLU A 192 15.01 -20.65 4.74
CA GLU A 192 14.02 -19.93 3.93
C GLU A 192 14.37 -19.92 2.46
N ASN A 193 15.66 -19.81 2.15
CA ASN A 193 16.16 -19.74 0.77
C ASN A 193 17.59 -20.28 0.70
N ILE A 194 17.89 -21.00 -0.37
CA ILE A 194 19.24 -21.51 -0.69
C ILE A 194 19.59 -21.05 -2.09
N ASN A 195 20.76 -20.44 -2.23
CA ASN A 195 21.35 -20.08 -3.51
C ASN A 195 22.73 -20.75 -3.60
N MET A 196 22.96 -21.50 -4.67
CA MET A 196 24.19 -22.22 -4.89
C MET A 196 24.83 -21.77 -6.20
N LYS A 197 26.17 -21.68 -6.19
CA LYS A 197 26.94 -21.34 -7.37
C LYS A 197 28.25 -22.13 -7.36
N ASP A 198 28.42 -23.00 -8.32
CA ASP A 198 29.67 -23.74 -8.52
C ASP A 198 30.74 -22.82 -9.08
N GLN A 199 31.99 -23.00 -8.59
CA GLN A 199 33.16 -22.27 -9.02
C GLN A 199 34.04 -23.18 -9.90
N ALA A 200 34.85 -22.55 -10.73
CA ALA A 200 35.71 -23.25 -11.69
C ALA A 200 36.83 -24.11 -11.02
N ASN A 201 37.10 -23.85 -9.73
CA ASN A 201 38.06 -24.58 -8.89
C ASN A 201 37.49 -25.84 -8.22
N GLY A 202 36.23 -26.20 -8.51
CA GLY A 202 35.52 -27.34 -7.88
C GLY A 202 34.85 -27.03 -6.56
N GLU A 203 35.03 -25.82 -6.02
CA GLU A 203 34.33 -25.35 -4.81
C GLU A 203 32.90 -24.88 -5.12
N THR A 204 31.99 -25.03 -4.15
CA THR A 204 30.60 -24.55 -4.27
C THR A 204 30.36 -23.43 -3.29
N LYS A 205 30.02 -22.25 -3.82
CA LYS A 205 29.59 -21.09 -3.02
C LYS A 205 28.10 -21.20 -2.68
N LEU A 206 27.80 -21.20 -1.39
CA LEU A 206 26.46 -21.39 -0.84
C LEU A 206 26.03 -20.11 -0.11
N SER A 207 24.86 -19.60 -0.42
CA SER A 207 24.23 -18.49 0.30
C SER A 207 22.86 -18.93 0.80
N ILE A 208 22.74 -19.09 2.13
CA ILE A 208 21.52 -19.54 2.80
C ILE A 208 20.94 -18.41 3.64
N ARG A 209 19.63 -18.18 3.55
CA ARG A 209 18.89 -17.44 4.56
C ARG A 209 18.23 -18.42 5.51
N CYS A 210 18.62 -18.35 6.79
CA CYS A 210 18.01 -19.18 7.82
C CYS A 210 17.47 -18.32 8.97
N ALA A 211 16.43 -18.82 9.61
CA ALA A 211 15.89 -18.30 10.85
C ALA A 211 16.53 -19.08 12.01
N ILE A 212 17.29 -18.38 12.88
CA ILE A 212 17.93 -18.97 14.05
C ILE A 212 16.84 -19.23 15.11
N SER A 213 16.88 -20.42 15.72
CA SER A 213 16.03 -20.76 16.88
C SER A 213 16.31 -19.81 18.06
N ASP A 214 15.28 -19.47 18.85
CA ASP A 214 15.35 -18.53 19.98
C ASP A 214 16.38 -18.93 21.07
N LYS A 215 16.90 -20.15 21.04
CA LYS A 215 17.87 -20.68 22.01
C LYS A 215 19.33 -20.63 21.55
N GLY A 216 19.61 -20.26 20.28
CA GLY A 216 20.96 -20.27 19.73
C GLY A 216 21.55 -18.87 19.56
N THR A 217 22.80 -18.70 19.93
CA THR A 217 23.58 -17.49 19.68
C THR A 217 24.22 -17.58 18.28
N ILE A 218 24.35 -16.44 17.57
CA ILE A 218 25.05 -16.40 16.25
C ILE A 218 26.48 -16.97 16.36
N GLN A 219 27.12 -16.76 17.50
CA GLN A 219 28.46 -17.30 17.78
C GLN A 219 28.48 -18.84 17.85
N GLU A 220 27.48 -19.45 18.47
CA GLU A 220 27.37 -20.92 18.53
C GLU A 220 27.13 -21.51 17.14
N LEU A 221 26.26 -20.87 16.34
CA LEU A 221 26.04 -21.25 14.96
C LEU A 221 27.33 -21.13 14.13
N TYR A 222 28.08 -20.03 14.30
CA TYR A 222 29.34 -19.84 13.60
C TYR A 222 30.36 -20.93 13.95
N LEU A 223 30.53 -21.25 15.22
CA LEU A 223 31.47 -22.28 15.67
C LEU A 223 31.06 -23.67 15.19
N LEU A 224 29.75 -23.96 15.22
CA LEU A 224 29.20 -25.23 14.73
C LEU A 224 29.48 -25.42 13.24
N LEU A 225 29.26 -24.40 12.42
CA LEU A 225 29.45 -24.46 10.99
C LEU A 225 30.94 -24.40 10.58
N LYS A 226 31.78 -23.70 11.35
CA LYS A 226 33.22 -23.59 11.09
C LYS A 226 33.97 -24.90 11.39
N ASN A 227 33.43 -25.71 12.28
CA ASN A 227 34.03 -27.03 12.62
C ASN A 227 33.74 -28.12 11.59
N ASP A 228 32.90 -27.84 10.58
CA ASP A 228 32.69 -28.80 9.46
C ASP A 228 33.94 -28.81 8.54
N PRO A 229 34.57 -29.97 8.34
CA PRO A 229 35.79 -30.10 7.52
C PRO A 229 35.58 -29.71 6.06
N ASN A 230 34.35 -29.67 5.57
CA ASN A 230 34.01 -29.29 4.21
C ASN A 230 33.88 -27.78 3.99
N VAL A 231 33.99 -26.97 5.06
CA VAL A 231 33.84 -25.51 4.99
C VAL A 231 35.20 -24.85 4.77
N VAL A 232 35.40 -24.27 3.60
CA VAL A 232 36.59 -23.51 3.23
C VAL A 232 36.53 -22.07 3.80
N SER A 233 35.40 -21.41 3.62
CA SER A 233 35.16 -20.06 4.16
C SER A 233 33.72 -19.93 4.65
N LEU A 234 33.53 -19.13 5.70
CA LEU A 234 32.23 -18.88 6.34
C LEU A 234 32.10 -17.42 6.72
N GLU A 235 30.99 -16.81 6.31
CA GLU A 235 30.59 -15.45 6.67
C GLU A 235 29.14 -15.45 7.14
N LEU A 236 28.85 -14.83 8.28
CA LEU A 236 27.50 -14.67 8.81
C LEU A 236 27.12 -13.19 8.84
N GLU A 237 26.04 -12.83 8.14
CA GLU A 237 25.42 -11.49 8.14
C GLU A 237 24.12 -11.56 8.94
N SER A 238 23.96 -10.74 9.98
CA SER A 238 22.79 -10.67 10.87
C SER A 238 21.93 -9.43 10.63
#